data_1f9c76865b7bf531fc61c72040c8b713
#
_entry.id   1f9c76865b7bf531fc61c72040c8b713
#
_cell.length_a   1.000
_cell.length_b   1.000
_cell.length_c   1.000
_cell.angle_alpha   90.00
_cell.angle_beta   90.00
_cell.angle_gamma   90.00
#
_symmetry.space_group_name_H-M   'P 1'
#
loop_
_entity.id
_entity.type
_entity.pdbx_description
1 polymer ?
#
loop_
_entity_poly.entity_id
_entity_poly.type
_entity_poly.pdbx_seq_one_letter_code
_entity_poly.pdbx_strand_id
1 'polypeptide(L)'
;MNKNNIYTLEDRGILYLQGENILEFLQNLITNDVNKVKENYSCFASLLTPQGKYLFDFIIIKHKNGYILDCEKKQIDQLYKQLNIYKLRSKVEILNLSNEFTVAAISKEKFLSLENAKDEPGFTMKYNEDSIILDPRNKELGARLIINLEKLDHSIKKLELNSRESSEYYMYSHKLGIAQLDTDKLQNKIFGIECNFEELNGIDFKKGCYVGQENTARIKLKNKLSKRLLPIKLVDGELSEDEKIFNNKVEIGKVLINEDYPFALIKFLDKNFN
;
A
#
# COMPACT_ATOMS: atom_id res chain seq x y z
N MET A 1 -13.64 0.66 12.06
CA MET A 1 -12.75 0.24 13.19
C MET A 1 -13.19 0.94 14.47
N ASN A 2 -13.05 0.28 15.64
CA ASN A 2 -13.45 0.89 16.92
C ASN A 2 -12.36 1.88 17.38
N LYS A 3 -12.78 3.03 17.94
CA LYS A 3 -11.90 4.12 18.42
C LYS A 3 -10.87 3.68 19.47
N ASN A 4 -11.20 2.71 20.29
CA ASN A 4 -10.36 2.28 21.40
C ASN A 4 -9.49 1.07 21.07
N ASN A 5 -9.45 0.63 19.79
CA ASN A 5 -8.71 -0.52 19.38
C ASN A 5 -7.42 -0.14 18.63
N ILE A 6 -6.40 -0.99 18.81
CA ILE A 6 -5.18 -1.01 18.00
C ILE A 6 -4.97 -2.41 17.44
N TYR A 7 -4.49 -2.47 16.21
CA TYR A 7 -4.26 -3.69 15.46
C TYR A 7 -2.78 -3.76 15.09
N THR A 8 -2.04 -4.70 15.66
CA THR A 8 -0.64 -4.93 15.26
C THR A 8 -0.63 -5.72 13.96
N LEU A 9 0.00 -5.16 12.93
CA LEU A 9 0.01 -5.73 11.58
C LEU A 9 1.31 -6.51 11.37
N GLU A 10 1.36 -7.75 11.87
CA GLU A 10 2.55 -8.61 11.82
C GLU A 10 2.95 -9.01 10.39
N ASP A 11 2.00 -8.91 9.44
CA ASP A 11 2.20 -9.16 8.01
C ASP A 11 2.83 -7.97 7.26
N ARG A 12 3.17 -6.88 7.97
CA ARG A 12 3.87 -5.74 7.39
C ARG A 12 5.36 -5.81 7.69
N GLY A 13 6.15 -5.38 6.71
CA GLY A 13 7.60 -5.32 6.80
C GLY A 13 8.12 -3.91 6.50
N ILE A 14 9.31 -3.60 7.01
CA ILE A 14 9.90 -2.28 6.98
C ILE A 14 11.25 -2.32 6.28
N LEU A 15 11.38 -1.62 5.14
CA LEU A 15 12.68 -1.28 4.57
C LEU A 15 12.99 0.19 4.87
N TYR A 16 14.24 0.47 5.22
CA TYR A 16 14.77 1.82 5.36
C TYR A 16 15.79 2.07 4.26
N LEU A 17 15.64 3.18 3.56
CA LEU A 17 16.49 3.59 2.45
C LEU A 17 17.10 4.95 2.76
N GLN A 18 18.43 5.07 2.61
CA GLN A 18 19.14 6.34 2.80
C GLN A 18 20.29 6.50 1.81
N GLY A 19 20.86 7.69 1.73
CA GLY A 19 22.03 8.00 0.90
C GLY A 19 21.88 9.27 0.08
N GLU A 20 22.97 9.72 -0.53
CA GLU A 20 23.03 10.98 -1.28
C GLU A 20 22.04 11.03 -2.47
N ASN A 21 21.84 9.89 -3.14
CA ASN A 21 21.00 9.80 -4.33
C ASN A 21 19.59 9.25 -4.05
N ILE A 22 19.18 9.14 -2.79
CA ILE A 22 17.93 8.42 -2.43
C ILE A 22 16.68 9.05 -3.06
N LEU A 23 16.61 10.38 -3.12
CA LEU A 23 15.46 11.08 -3.69
C LEU A 23 15.33 10.79 -5.20
N GLU A 24 16.41 10.95 -5.95
CA GLU A 24 16.46 10.69 -7.39
C GLU A 24 16.19 9.20 -7.67
N PHE A 25 16.79 8.31 -6.89
CA PHE A 25 16.61 6.87 -7.01
C PHE A 25 15.13 6.48 -6.90
N LEU A 26 14.46 6.91 -5.83
CA LEU A 26 13.03 6.63 -5.65
C LEU A 26 12.19 7.31 -6.73
N GLN A 27 12.49 8.57 -7.08
CA GLN A 27 11.73 9.33 -8.06
C GLN A 27 11.70 8.64 -9.43
N ASN A 28 12.78 8.00 -9.84
CA ASN A 28 12.89 7.31 -11.12
C ASN A 28 12.25 5.90 -11.13
N LEU A 29 11.93 5.36 -9.96
CA LEU A 29 11.42 3.98 -9.85
C LEU A 29 9.92 3.91 -9.59
N ILE A 30 9.39 4.77 -8.71
CA ILE A 30 8.05 4.60 -8.14
C ILE A 30 6.98 5.39 -8.89
N THR A 31 5.74 4.94 -8.79
CA THR A 31 4.59 5.55 -9.48
C THR A 31 4.18 6.92 -8.95
N ASN A 32 4.48 7.24 -7.68
CA ASN A 32 4.09 8.51 -7.06
C ASN A 32 5.28 9.47 -6.95
N ASP A 33 5.00 10.74 -6.70
CA ASP A 33 6.04 11.78 -6.54
C ASP A 33 6.62 11.77 -5.13
N VAL A 34 7.86 11.24 -4.98
CA VAL A 34 8.55 11.21 -3.70
C VAL A 34 8.87 12.60 -3.14
N ASN A 35 8.90 13.64 -3.98
CA ASN A 35 9.10 15.04 -3.52
C ASN A 35 7.96 15.52 -2.61
N LYS A 36 6.78 14.89 -2.66
CA LYS A 36 5.67 15.15 -1.75
C LYS A 36 5.90 14.62 -0.34
N VAL A 37 6.77 13.60 -0.19
CA VAL A 37 7.04 12.98 1.11
C VAL A 37 7.91 13.91 1.95
N LYS A 38 7.35 14.38 3.04
CA LYS A 38 7.96 15.32 4.01
C LYS A 38 7.78 14.77 5.43
N GLU A 39 8.31 15.49 6.43
CA GLU A 39 8.11 15.12 7.84
C GLU A 39 6.63 15.01 8.24
N ASN A 40 5.77 15.79 7.62
CA ASN A 40 4.34 15.86 7.88
C ASN A 40 3.45 15.26 6.78
N TYR A 41 4.03 14.58 5.78
CA TYR A 41 3.28 13.99 4.68
C TYR A 41 3.94 12.73 4.13
N SER A 42 3.19 11.67 4.06
CA SER A 42 3.56 10.36 3.50
C SER A 42 2.69 10.03 2.28
N CYS A 43 3.17 9.19 1.38
CA CYS A 43 2.41 8.79 0.21
C CYS A 43 2.39 7.28 0.02
N PHE A 44 1.40 6.80 -0.73
CA PHE A 44 1.34 5.45 -1.26
C PHE A 44 1.95 5.42 -2.65
N ALA A 45 2.68 4.38 -2.98
CA ALA A 45 3.29 4.19 -4.30
C ALA A 45 3.46 2.71 -4.64
N SER A 46 3.77 2.45 -5.89
CA SER A 46 4.07 1.11 -6.40
C SER A 46 5.38 1.12 -7.20
N LEU A 47 6.06 -0.01 -7.22
CA LEU A 47 7.08 -0.36 -8.19
C LEU A 47 6.45 -1.25 -9.26
N LEU A 48 6.62 -0.89 -10.52
CA LEU A 48 6.08 -1.61 -11.66
C LEU A 48 7.20 -2.30 -12.46
N THR A 49 6.84 -3.25 -13.31
CA THR A 49 7.73 -3.72 -14.36
C THR A 49 7.90 -2.63 -15.43
N PRO A 50 8.92 -2.70 -16.30
CA PRO A 50 9.05 -1.80 -17.45
C PRO A 50 7.80 -1.78 -18.35
N GLN A 51 7.03 -2.88 -18.39
CA GLN A 51 5.76 -2.98 -19.11
C GLN A 51 4.56 -2.40 -18.36
N GLY A 52 4.75 -1.85 -17.14
CA GLY A 52 3.68 -1.26 -16.34
C GLY A 52 2.84 -2.26 -15.54
N LYS A 53 3.30 -3.53 -15.44
CA LYS A 53 2.67 -4.53 -14.57
C LYS A 53 3.03 -4.30 -13.11
N TYR A 54 2.10 -4.63 -12.21
CA TYR A 54 2.31 -4.62 -10.78
C TYR A 54 3.47 -5.53 -10.35
N LEU A 55 4.33 -5.02 -9.47
CA LEU A 55 5.35 -5.80 -8.77
C LEU A 55 5.18 -5.70 -7.25
N PHE A 56 5.23 -4.49 -6.71
CA PHE A 56 5.14 -4.23 -5.27
C PHE A 56 4.40 -2.92 -5.02
N ASP A 57 3.77 -2.81 -3.86
CA ASP A 57 3.27 -1.55 -3.34
C ASP A 57 3.75 -1.31 -1.90
N PHE A 58 3.78 -0.05 -1.50
CA PHE A 58 4.24 0.37 -0.18
C PHE A 58 3.81 1.79 0.15
N ILE A 59 3.74 2.09 1.45
CA ILE A 59 3.64 3.46 1.94
C ILE A 59 5.05 3.99 2.18
N ILE A 60 5.32 5.22 1.74
CA ILE A 60 6.61 5.89 1.87
C ILE A 60 6.50 6.97 2.94
N ILE A 61 7.39 6.90 3.91
CA ILE A 61 7.42 7.78 5.07
C ILE A 61 8.80 8.41 5.19
N LYS A 62 8.87 9.72 5.43
CA LYS A 62 10.13 10.39 5.77
C LYS A 62 10.61 9.96 7.16
N HIS A 63 11.83 9.48 7.26
CA HIS A 63 12.45 9.08 8.52
C HIS A 63 13.93 9.45 8.53
N LYS A 64 14.36 10.25 9.50
CA LYS A 64 15.74 10.74 9.59
C LYS A 64 16.23 11.28 8.23
N ASN A 65 17.40 10.86 7.79
CA ASN A 65 17.98 11.28 6.51
C ASN A 65 17.49 10.47 5.30
N GLY A 66 16.51 9.58 5.48
CA GLY A 66 16.04 8.65 4.45
C GLY A 66 14.53 8.49 4.44
N TYR A 67 14.10 7.34 3.96
CA TYR A 67 12.71 6.96 3.80
C TYR A 67 12.46 5.53 4.30
N ILE A 68 11.36 5.34 5.00
CA ILE A 68 10.80 4.04 5.31
C ILE A 68 9.84 3.64 4.19
N LEU A 69 9.88 2.37 3.78
CA LEU A 69 8.86 1.71 2.97
C LEU A 69 8.15 0.67 3.86
N ASP A 70 6.85 0.86 4.10
CA ASP A 70 5.96 -0.11 4.72
C ASP A 70 5.33 -0.96 3.61
N CYS A 71 5.72 -2.23 3.50
CA CYS A 71 5.27 -3.18 2.50
C CYS A 71 4.76 -4.49 3.11
N GLU A 72 4.20 -5.38 2.32
CA GLU A 72 3.85 -6.73 2.76
C GLU A 72 5.11 -7.51 3.12
N LYS A 73 5.17 -8.05 4.35
CA LYS A 73 6.34 -8.74 4.90
C LYS A 73 6.77 -9.96 4.09
N LYS A 74 5.79 -10.71 3.58
CA LYS A 74 6.01 -11.86 2.71
C LYS A 74 6.86 -11.54 1.48
N GLN A 75 6.78 -10.29 0.98
CA GLN A 75 7.47 -9.85 -0.23
C GLN A 75 8.75 -9.04 0.04
N ILE A 76 9.11 -8.82 1.30
CA ILE A 76 10.17 -7.86 1.66
C ILE A 76 11.53 -8.22 1.05
N ASP A 77 11.89 -9.51 1.04
CA ASP A 77 13.15 -9.98 0.48
C ASP A 77 13.21 -9.83 -1.05
N GLN A 78 12.06 -10.02 -1.72
CA GLN A 78 11.96 -9.81 -3.16
C GLN A 78 12.05 -8.34 -3.50
N LEU A 79 11.37 -7.46 -2.75
CA LEU A 79 11.46 -6.01 -2.91
C LEU A 79 12.89 -5.53 -2.64
N TYR A 80 13.54 -6.00 -1.57
CA TYR A 80 14.94 -5.69 -1.26
C TYR A 80 15.88 -6.05 -2.43
N LYS A 81 15.75 -7.27 -2.97
CA LYS A 81 16.54 -7.73 -4.13
C LYS A 81 16.28 -6.87 -5.35
N GLN A 82 15.01 -6.57 -5.65
CA GLN A 82 14.63 -5.77 -6.81
C GLN A 82 15.18 -4.34 -6.73
N LEU A 83 15.09 -3.69 -5.57
CA LEU A 83 15.66 -2.37 -5.35
C LEU A 83 17.18 -2.37 -5.49
N ASN A 84 17.88 -3.41 -5.03
CA ASN A 84 19.33 -3.55 -5.22
C ASN A 84 19.73 -3.75 -6.69
N ILE A 85 18.90 -4.39 -7.51
CA ILE A 85 19.12 -4.48 -8.95
C ILE A 85 19.09 -3.10 -9.59
N TYR A 86 18.13 -2.25 -9.21
CA TYR A 86 18.01 -0.88 -9.73
C TYR A 86 19.05 0.09 -9.15
N LYS A 87 19.63 -0.23 -8.00
CA LYS A 87 20.59 0.63 -7.30
C LYS A 87 21.85 0.92 -8.12
N LEU A 88 22.38 -0.09 -8.83
CA LEU A 88 23.58 0.00 -9.69
C LEU A 88 24.72 0.86 -9.07
N ARG A 89 24.90 2.09 -9.59
CA ARG A 89 25.93 3.05 -9.13
C ARG A 89 25.40 4.10 -8.16
N SER A 90 24.12 4.05 -7.80
CA SER A 90 23.53 5.02 -6.88
C SER A 90 24.07 4.82 -5.45
N LYS A 91 24.45 5.91 -4.81
CA LYS A 91 24.89 5.91 -3.40
C LYS A 91 23.68 5.81 -2.48
N VAL A 92 23.05 4.66 -2.47
CA VAL A 92 21.88 4.33 -1.68
C VAL A 92 22.18 3.09 -0.83
N GLU A 93 21.84 3.15 0.43
CA GLU A 93 21.85 2.02 1.37
C GLU A 93 20.41 1.58 1.61
N ILE A 94 20.19 0.27 1.71
CA ILE A 94 18.88 -0.33 1.95
C ILE A 94 19.03 -1.29 3.12
N LEU A 95 18.24 -1.09 4.17
CA LEU A 95 18.25 -1.88 5.39
C LEU A 95 16.87 -2.50 5.64
N ASN A 96 16.83 -3.75 6.04
CA ASN A 96 15.58 -4.38 6.50
C ASN A 96 15.47 -4.18 8.02
N LEU A 97 14.53 -3.36 8.46
CA LEU A 97 14.28 -3.03 9.85
C LEU A 97 13.03 -3.73 10.43
N SER A 98 12.53 -4.78 9.79
CA SER A 98 11.33 -5.50 10.23
C SER A 98 11.48 -6.19 11.59
N ASN A 99 12.72 -6.39 12.07
CA ASN A 99 12.98 -6.93 13.40
C ASN A 99 13.11 -5.85 14.49
N GLU A 100 13.14 -4.58 14.08
CA GLU A 100 13.28 -3.43 15.01
C GLU A 100 11.97 -2.64 15.10
N PHE A 101 11.23 -2.58 14.00
CA PHE A 101 9.99 -1.83 13.87
C PHE A 101 8.83 -2.73 13.51
N THR A 102 7.65 -2.34 13.97
CA THR A 102 6.38 -2.93 13.58
C THR A 102 5.42 -1.86 13.06
N VAL A 103 4.39 -2.31 12.37
CA VAL A 103 3.27 -1.48 11.95
C VAL A 103 2.06 -1.80 12.82
N ALA A 104 1.42 -0.77 13.36
CA ALA A 104 0.13 -0.92 14.00
C ALA A 104 -0.89 0.02 13.35
N ALA A 105 -2.18 -0.29 13.47
CA ALA A 105 -3.26 0.53 12.93
C ALA A 105 -4.23 0.93 14.03
N ILE A 106 -4.72 2.18 13.96
CA ILE A 106 -5.77 2.75 14.80
C ILE A 106 -6.88 3.33 13.94
N SER A 107 -8.06 3.52 14.52
CA SER A 107 -9.16 4.13 13.78
C SER A 107 -8.87 5.60 13.42
N LYS A 108 -9.52 6.10 12.38
CA LYS A 108 -9.49 7.51 11.98
C LYS A 108 -9.97 8.41 13.13
N GLU A 109 -11.02 8.00 13.85
CA GLU A 109 -11.55 8.76 14.97
C GLU A 109 -10.51 8.92 16.09
N LYS A 110 -9.77 7.85 16.42
CA LYS A 110 -8.66 7.92 17.40
C LYS A 110 -7.57 8.83 16.91
N PHE A 111 -7.16 8.72 15.65
CA PHE A 111 -6.16 9.59 15.07
C PHE A 111 -6.55 11.07 15.18
N LEU A 112 -7.78 11.42 14.79
CA LEU A 112 -8.29 12.80 14.85
C LEU A 112 -8.47 13.33 16.26
N SER A 113 -8.48 12.49 17.28
CA SER A 113 -8.45 12.91 18.68
C SER A 113 -7.08 13.30 19.21
N LEU A 114 -6.00 13.06 18.43
CA LEU A 114 -4.65 13.48 18.77
C LEU A 114 -4.47 14.98 18.49
N GLU A 115 -3.67 15.64 19.31
CA GLU A 115 -3.37 17.06 19.13
C GLU A 115 -2.69 17.32 17.78
N ASN A 116 -3.12 18.35 17.05
CA ASN A 116 -2.64 18.77 15.73
C ASN A 116 -2.90 17.77 14.58
N ALA A 117 -3.74 16.74 14.78
CA ALA A 117 -4.12 15.84 13.71
C ALA A 117 -4.97 16.57 12.64
N LYS A 118 -4.81 16.16 11.36
CA LYS A 118 -5.59 16.68 10.24
C LYS A 118 -6.28 15.56 9.48
N ASP A 119 -7.49 15.80 9.01
CA ASP A 119 -8.28 14.85 8.21
C ASP A 119 -7.87 14.90 6.72
N GLU A 120 -6.57 14.68 6.45
CA GLU A 120 -5.96 14.69 5.13
C GLU A 120 -5.23 13.35 4.88
N PRO A 121 -5.54 12.59 3.80
CA PRO A 121 -4.81 11.35 3.48
C PRO A 121 -3.31 11.61 3.37
N GLY A 122 -2.50 10.77 4.02
CA GLY A 122 -1.04 10.92 4.05
C GLY A 122 -0.52 11.91 5.08
N PHE A 123 -1.38 12.66 5.79
CA PHE A 123 -0.92 13.53 6.87
C PHE A 123 -0.20 12.72 7.94
N THR A 124 1.00 13.15 8.27
CA THR A 124 1.94 12.41 9.13
C THR A 124 2.29 13.26 10.35
N MET A 125 2.24 12.64 11.52
CA MET A 125 2.66 13.22 12.79
C MET A 125 3.83 12.43 13.34
N LYS A 126 4.70 13.09 14.10
CA LYS A 126 5.76 12.45 14.87
C LYS A 126 5.37 12.36 16.33
N TYR A 127 5.60 11.20 16.90
CA TYR A 127 5.40 10.95 18.31
C TYR A 127 6.64 10.23 18.86
N ASN A 128 7.51 10.95 19.60
CA ASN A 128 8.79 10.42 20.09
C ASN A 128 9.61 9.69 19.00
N GLU A 129 9.78 10.30 17.84
CA GLU A 129 10.43 9.78 16.63
C GLU A 129 9.63 8.73 15.83
N ASP A 130 8.63 8.09 16.41
CA ASP A 130 7.73 7.20 15.70
C ASP A 130 6.77 8.01 14.79
N SER A 131 6.32 7.43 13.70
CA SER A 131 5.44 8.11 12.75
C SER A 131 4.01 7.59 12.88
N ILE A 132 3.04 8.53 12.94
CA ILE A 132 1.61 8.22 12.88
C ILE A 132 1.08 8.86 11.59
N ILE A 133 0.54 8.04 10.69
CA ILE A 133 0.20 8.43 9.33
C ILE A 133 -1.28 8.13 9.09
N LEU A 134 -2.11 9.13 8.78
CA LEU A 134 -3.45 8.87 8.24
C LEU A 134 -3.30 8.21 6.87
N ASP A 135 -3.88 7.03 6.68
CA ASP A 135 -3.60 6.17 5.52
C ASP A 135 -3.74 6.95 4.20
N PRO A 136 -2.66 7.04 3.40
CA PRO A 136 -2.66 7.84 2.18
C PRO A 136 -3.57 7.29 1.09
N ARG A 137 -3.94 5.99 1.16
CA ARG A 137 -4.79 5.33 0.17
C ARG A 137 -6.25 5.69 0.38
N ASN A 138 -6.69 5.64 1.64
CA ASN A 138 -8.05 5.97 2.04
C ASN A 138 -8.07 6.29 3.55
N LYS A 139 -8.42 7.52 3.90
CA LYS A 139 -8.46 7.98 5.29
C LYS A 139 -9.44 7.20 6.18
N GLU A 140 -10.46 6.57 5.61
CA GLU A 140 -11.41 5.75 6.37
C GLU A 140 -10.74 4.46 6.90
N LEU A 141 -9.61 4.03 6.30
CA LEU A 141 -8.81 2.93 6.82
C LEU A 141 -8.11 3.26 8.16
N GLY A 142 -8.18 4.52 8.60
CA GLY A 142 -7.58 4.99 9.84
C GLY A 142 -6.10 5.34 9.67
N ALA A 143 -5.36 5.31 10.77
CA ALA A 143 -3.95 5.70 10.75
C ALA A 143 -3.03 4.52 11.09
N ARG A 144 -1.84 4.55 10.51
CA ARG A 144 -0.75 3.62 10.77
C ARG A 144 0.29 4.24 11.69
N LEU A 145 0.79 3.43 12.61
CA LEU A 145 1.92 3.75 13.47
C LEU A 145 3.11 2.92 12.99
N ILE A 146 4.21 3.58 12.65
CA ILE A 146 5.51 2.92 12.46
C ILE A 146 6.27 3.10 13.76
N ILE A 147 6.40 2.05 14.52
CA ILE A 147 6.85 2.11 15.91
C ILE A 147 7.93 1.06 16.20
N ASN A 148 8.93 1.44 16.98
CA ASN A 148 9.91 0.50 17.48
C ASN A 148 9.23 -0.55 18.38
N LEU A 149 9.55 -1.83 18.16
CA LEU A 149 8.96 -2.96 18.88
C LEU A 149 9.05 -2.82 20.41
N GLU A 150 10.15 -2.31 20.93
CA GLU A 150 10.35 -2.12 22.38
C GLU A 150 9.41 -1.06 22.98
N LYS A 151 8.90 -0.15 22.16
CA LYS A 151 8.00 0.94 22.60
C LYS A 151 6.50 0.61 22.41
N LEU A 152 6.18 -0.48 21.72
CA LEU A 152 4.79 -0.80 21.34
C LEU A 152 3.86 -0.88 22.57
N ASP A 153 4.19 -1.68 23.55
CA ASP A 153 3.38 -1.86 24.75
C ASP A 153 3.20 -0.57 25.54
N HIS A 154 4.26 0.23 25.65
CA HIS A 154 4.18 1.54 26.30
C HIS A 154 3.25 2.48 25.56
N SER A 155 3.32 2.51 24.24
CA SER A 155 2.48 3.36 23.39
C SER A 155 1.01 2.93 23.44
N ILE A 156 0.73 1.63 23.46
CA ILE A 156 -0.62 1.08 23.62
C ILE A 156 -1.24 1.57 24.93
N LYS A 157 -0.51 1.44 26.04
CA LYS A 157 -0.95 1.90 27.36
C LYS A 157 -1.16 3.41 27.40
N LYS A 158 -0.22 4.19 26.87
CA LYS A 158 -0.30 5.67 26.85
C LYS A 158 -1.46 6.20 26.02
N LEU A 159 -1.78 5.53 24.92
CA LEU A 159 -2.91 5.88 24.06
C LEU A 159 -4.22 5.29 24.57
N GLU A 160 -4.21 4.54 25.68
CA GLU A 160 -5.40 3.87 26.26
C GLU A 160 -6.13 3.00 25.23
N LEU A 161 -5.38 2.16 24.50
CA LEU A 161 -5.90 1.32 23.44
C LEU A 161 -5.94 -0.15 23.85
N ASN A 162 -6.88 -0.89 23.28
CA ASN A 162 -7.02 -2.33 23.45
C ASN A 162 -6.48 -3.05 22.21
N SER A 163 -5.52 -3.95 22.39
CA SER A 163 -5.04 -4.80 21.33
C SER A 163 -6.14 -5.72 20.79
N ARG A 164 -6.21 -5.83 19.46
CA ARG A 164 -7.15 -6.67 18.73
C ARG A 164 -6.44 -7.41 17.60
N GLU A 165 -7.09 -8.48 17.13
CA GLU A 165 -6.61 -9.28 16.00
C GLU A 165 -6.51 -8.44 14.72
N SER A 166 -5.42 -8.59 13.98
CA SER A 166 -5.20 -7.90 12.72
C SER A 166 -6.22 -8.25 11.64
N SER A 167 -6.87 -9.41 11.76
CA SER A 167 -7.94 -9.86 10.87
C SER A 167 -9.11 -8.88 10.77
N GLU A 168 -9.48 -8.20 11.88
CA GLU A 168 -10.52 -7.16 11.85
C GLU A 168 -10.11 -5.98 10.95
N TYR A 169 -8.85 -5.58 11.01
CA TYR A 169 -8.30 -4.51 10.17
C TYR A 169 -8.27 -4.93 8.69
N TYR A 170 -7.78 -6.12 8.39
CA TYR A 170 -7.70 -6.61 7.01
C TYR A 170 -9.09 -6.84 6.39
N MET A 171 -10.06 -7.31 7.16
CA MET A 171 -11.45 -7.39 6.73
C MET A 171 -12.01 -6.00 6.40
N TYR A 172 -11.69 -5.00 7.19
CA TYR A 172 -12.12 -3.62 6.94
C TYR A 172 -11.43 -3.05 5.68
N SER A 173 -10.15 -3.30 5.50
CA SER A 173 -9.39 -2.96 4.29
C SER A 173 -10.00 -3.59 3.04
N HIS A 174 -10.34 -4.87 3.10
CA HIS A 174 -11.00 -5.60 2.02
C HIS A 174 -12.34 -4.97 1.63
N LYS A 175 -13.18 -4.59 2.61
CA LYS A 175 -14.44 -3.90 2.36
C LYS A 175 -14.27 -2.54 1.68
N LEU A 176 -13.14 -1.88 1.90
CA LEU A 176 -12.76 -0.62 1.23
C LEU A 176 -12.10 -0.84 -0.13
N GLY A 177 -11.97 -2.08 -0.59
CA GLY A 177 -11.36 -2.41 -1.88
C GLY A 177 -9.84 -2.29 -1.91
N ILE A 178 -9.17 -2.39 -0.77
CA ILE A 178 -7.72 -2.23 -0.63
C ILE A 178 -7.09 -3.58 -0.31
N ALA A 179 -6.43 -4.19 -1.30
CA ALA A 179 -5.64 -5.41 -1.10
C ALA A 179 -4.38 -5.09 -0.29
N GLN A 180 -4.07 -5.90 0.72
CA GLN A 180 -2.90 -5.70 1.58
C GLN A 180 -2.16 -7.00 1.90
N LEU A 181 -2.80 -8.15 1.70
CA LEU A 181 -2.22 -9.48 1.87
C LEU A 181 -2.28 -10.25 0.57
N ASP A 182 -1.31 -11.14 0.38
CA ASP A 182 -1.19 -12.01 -0.79
C ASP A 182 -1.11 -11.24 -2.12
N THR A 183 -0.60 -9.99 -2.06
CA THR A 183 -0.47 -9.14 -3.24
C THR A 183 0.64 -9.62 -4.18
N ASP A 184 1.51 -10.55 -3.75
CA ASP A 184 2.43 -11.29 -4.61
C ASP A 184 1.69 -12.04 -5.74
N LYS A 185 0.46 -12.49 -5.51
CA LYS A 185 -0.40 -13.10 -6.53
C LYS A 185 -0.80 -12.17 -7.68
N LEU A 186 -0.65 -10.86 -7.50
CA LEU A 186 -0.90 -9.84 -8.52
C LEU A 186 0.32 -9.59 -9.42
N GLN A 187 1.51 -9.98 -8.98
CA GLN A 187 2.78 -9.67 -9.67
C GLN A 187 2.78 -10.19 -11.10
N ASN A 188 3.20 -9.32 -12.03
CA ASN A 188 3.27 -9.58 -13.47
C ASN A 188 1.93 -9.92 -14.16
N LYS A 189 0.81 -10.04 -13.42
CA LYS A 189 -0.51 -10.43 -13.97
C LYS A 189 -1.35 -9.25 -14.42
N ILE A 190 -1.36 -8.15 -13.67
CA ILE A 190 -2.21 -6.97 -13.91
C ILE A 190 -1.40 -5.69 -14.02
N PHE A 191 -1.96 -4.65 -14.65
CA PHE A 191 -1.35 -3.34 -14.68
C PHE A 191 -1.58 -2.59 -13.36
N GLY A 192 -0.61 -1.75 -12.94
CA GLY A 192 -0.76 -0.96 -11.72
C GLY A 192 -2.02 -0.10 -11.69
N ILE A 193 -2.44 0.44 -12.84
CA ILE A 193 -3.69 1.22 -12.94
C ILE A 193 -4.95 0.35 -12.74
N GLU A 194 -4.91 -0.95 -13.05
CA GLU A 194 -6.00 -1.91 -12.80
C GLU A 194 -6.12 -2.26 -11.30
N CYS A 195 -5.04 -2.01 -10.50
CA CYS A 195 -5.02 -2.17 -9.04
C CYS A 195 -5.67 -0.98 -8.31
N ASN A 196 -6.41 -0.12 -8.99
CA ASN A 196 -7.04 1.09 -8.44
C ASN A 196 -6.03 2.12 -7.88
N PHE A 197 -4.77 2.10 -8.33
CA PHE A 197 -3.74 2.96 -7.74
C PHE A 197 -3.98 4.45 -8.00
N GLU A 198 -4.76 4.83 -9.01
CA GLU A 198 -5.20 6.21 -9.17
C GLU A 198 -6.15 6.61 -8.02
N GLU A 199 -7.17 5.82 -7.76
CA GLU A 199 -8.18 6.04 -6.73
C GLU A 199 -7.60 5.93 -5.31
N LEU A 200 -6.56 5.11 -5.17
CA LEU A 200 -5.81 4.94 -3.93
C LEU A 200 -4.65 5.95 -3.78
N ASN A 201 -4.64 7.02 -4.58
CA ASN A 201 -3.59 8.05 -4.56
C ASN A 201 -2.17 7.50 -4.75
N GLY A 202 -2.01 6.36 -5.42
CA GLY A 202 -0.73 5.68 -5.60
C GLY A 202 0.03 6.05 -6.88
N ILE A 203 -0.56 6.85 -7.79
CA ILE A 203 0.05 7.30 -9.04
C ILE A 203 -0.02 8.82 -9.13
N ASP A 204 1.11 9.46 -9.43
CA ASP A 204 1.13 10.86 -9.83
C ASP A 204 1.37 10.97 -11.35
N PHE A 205 0.33 11.33 -12.10
CA PHE A 205 0.42 11.50 -13.55
C PHE A 205 1.15 12.77 -13.99
N LYS A 206 1.46 13.68 -13.05
CA LYS A 206 2.16 14.95 -13.32
C LYS A 206 3.66 14.87 -13.03
N LYS A 207 4.13 13.81 -12.37
CA LYS A 207 5.55 13.63 -12.10
C LYS A 207 6.34 13.30 -13.38
N GLY A 208 7.67 13.39 -13.29
CA GLY A 208 8.59 12.96 -14.35
C GLY A 208 8.58 11.46 -14.62
N CYS A 209 9.50 10.99 -15.46
CA CYS A 209 9.57 9.58 -15.87
C CYS A 209 9.84 8.64 -14.68
N TYR A 210 9.24 7.45 -14.76
CA TYR A 210 9.51 6.35 -13.84
C TYR A 210 9.32 4.99 -14.54
N VAL A 211 9.81 3.92 -13.94
CA VAL A 211 9.73 2.57 -14.53
C VAL A 211 8.26 2.15 -14.72
N GLY A 212 7.90 1.78 -15.95
CA GLY A 212 6.55 1.31 -16.30
C GLY A 212 5.52 2.42 -16.60
N GLN A 213 5.94 3.69 -16.64
CA GLN A 213 5.05 4.83 -16.88
C GLN A 213 4.34 4.78 -18.24
N GLU A 214 5.01 4.36 -19.32
CA GLU A 214 4.48 4.47 -20.68
C GLU A 214 3.11 3.80 -20.85
N ASN A 215 2.97 2.54 -20.43
CA ASN A 215 1.71 1.83 -20.51
C ASN A 215 0.66 2.40 -19.55
N THR A 216 1.05 2.80 -18.36
CA THR A 216 0.16 3.43 -17.37
C THR A 216 -0.44 4.73 -17.94
N ALA A 217 0.39 5.61 -18.49
CA ALA A 217 -0.03 6.85 -19.11
C ALA A 217 -0.89 6.59 -20.36
N ARG A 218 -0.52 5.61 -21.22
CA ARG A 218 -1.29 5.25 -22.41
C ARG A 218 -2.68 4.74 -22.09
N ILE A 219 -2.83 3.90 -21.05
CA ILE A 219 -4.14 3.40 -20.62
C ILE A 219 -5.01 4.57 -20.13
N LYS A 220 -4.43 5.45 -19.30
CA LYS A 220 -5.12 6.65 -18.77
C LYS A 220 -5.56 7.61 -19.89
N LEU A 221 -4.63 8.05 -20.73
CA LEU A 221 -4.90 9.04 -21.79
C LEU A 221 -5.90 8.55 -22.84
N LYS A 222 -5.89 7.25 -23.16
CA LYS A 222 -6.82 6.67 -24.14
C LYS A 222 -8.14 6.23 -23.51
N ASN A 223 -8.33 6.46 -22.22
CA ASN A 223 -9.50 5.99 -21.45
C ASN A 223 -9.81 4.49 -21.72
N LYS A 224 -8.74 3.66 -21.71
CA LYS A 224 -8.80 2.25 -22.06
C LYS A 224 -8.84 1.31 -20.85
N LEU A 225 -9.03 1.86 -19.65
CA LEU A 225 -9.20 1.05 -18.46
C LEU A 225 -10.53 0.27 -18.62
N SER A 226 -10.40 -1.04 -18.73
CA SER A 226 -11.55 -1.94 -18.96
C SER A 226 -11.73 -2.98 -17.86
N LYS A 227 -10.82 -2.97 -16.90
CA LYS A 227 -10.82 -3.93 -15.79
C LYS A 227 -10.35 -3.24 -14.52
N ARG A 228 -10.84 -3.71 -13.38
CA ARG A 228 -10.40 -3.28 -12.04
C ARG A 228 -10.29 -4.47 -11.09
N LEU A 229 -9.34 -4.37 -10.18
CA LEU A 229 -9.22 -5.28 -9.04
C LEU A 229 -10.29 -4.92 -8.02
N LEU A 230 -11.23 -5.82 -7.79
CA LEU A 230 -12.35 -5.60 -6.87
C LEU A 230 -12.38 -6.68 -5.79
N PRO A 231 -12.77 -6.33 -4.56
CA PRO A 231 -13.00 -7.31 -3.52
C PRO A 231 -14.20 -8.17 -3.90
N ILE A 232 -14.09 -9.47 -3.66
CA ILE A 232 -15.17 -10.41 -3.88
C ILE A 232 -15.50 -11.13 -2.57
N LYS A 233 -16.70 -11.67 -2.48
CA LYS A 233 -17.12 -12.49 -1.37
C LYS A 233 -17.58 -13.82 -1.89
N LEU A 234 -17.00 -14.88 -1.36
CA LEU A 234 -17.51 -16.23 -1.58
C LEU A 234 -18.80 -16.43 -0.78
N VAL A 235 -19.81 -16.97 -1.41
CA VAL A 235 -21.08 -17.32 -0.76
C VAL A 235 -21.10 -18.77 -0.36
N ASP A 236 -20.50 -19.66 -1.18
CA ASP A 236 -20.45 -21.10 -0.96
C ASP A 236 -19.29 -21.73 -1.75
N GLY A 237 -18.70 -22.83 -1.26
CA GLY A 237 -17.59 -23.54 -1.88
C GLY A 237 -16.20 -22.98 -1.55
N GLU A 238 -15.21 -23.23 -2.40
CA GLU A 238 -13.84 -22.76 -2.32
C GLU A 238 -13.47 -21.96 -3.57
N LEU A 239 -12.62 -20.95 -3.42
CA LEU A 239 -12.07 -20.16 -4.53
C LEU A 239 -10.73 -20.75 -4.99
N SER A 240 -10.60 -20.92 -6.30
CA SER A 240 -9.32 -21.28 -6.91
C SER A 240 -8.65 -20.07 -7.55
N GLU A 241 -7.31 -20.05 -7.52
CA GLU A 241 -6.55 -19.03 -8.24
C GLU A 241 -6.82 -19.12 -9.74
N ASP A 242 -6.94 -17.96 -10.41
CA ASP A 242 -7.30 -17.82 -11.83
C ASP A 242 -8.70 -18.37 -12.20
N GLU A 243 -9.53 -18.72 -11.22
CA GLU A 243 -10.91 -19.13 -11.45
C GLU A 243 -11.69 -18.02 -12.16
N LYS A 244 -12.43 -18.41 -13.21
CA LYS A 244 -13.22 -17.49 -14.01
C LYS A 244 -14.54 -17.16 -13.33
N ILE A 245 -14.88 -15.88 -13.35
CA ILE A 245 -16.15 -15.38 -12.81
C ILE A 245 -17.11 -15.12 -13.97
N PHE A 246 -18.33 -15.62 -13.85
CA PHE A 246 -19.38 -15.50 -14.87
C PHE A 246 -20.59 -14.73 -14.34
N ASN A 247 -21.19 -13.92 -15.20
CA ASN A 247 -22.51 -13.35 -15.02
C ASN A 247 -23.36 -13.72 -16.22
N ASN A 248 -24.47 -14.43 -16.01
CA ASN A 248 -25.36 -14.91 -17.09
C ASN A 248 -24.61 -15.63 -18.24
N LYS A 249 -23.68 -16.53 -17.92
CA LYS A 249 -22.83 -17.28 -18.87
C LYS A 249 -21.77 -16.43 -19.60
N VAL A 250 -21.65 -15.13 -19.31
CA VAL A 250 -20.61 -14.26 -19.85
C VAL A 250 -19.47 -14.18 -18.84
N GLU A 251 -18.24 -14.43 -19.28
CA GLU A 251 -17.04 -14.27 -18.45
C GLU A 251 -16.82 -12.78 -18.16
N ILE A 252 -16.98 -12.39 -16.88
CA ILE A 252 -16.82 -11.01 -16.42
C ILE A 252 -15.49 -10.76 -15.70
N GLY A 253 -14.74 -11.79 -15.35
CA GLY A 253 -13.46 -11.62 -14.63
C GLY A 253 -12.83 -12.92 -14.23
N LYS A 254 -11.78 -12.80 -13.41
CA LYS A 254 -11.09 -13.94 -12.80
C LYS A 254 -10.57 -13.61 -11.41
N VAL A 255 -10.52 -14.61 -10.55
CA VAL A 255 -9.94 -14.53 -9.21
C VAL A 255 -8.43 -14.38 -9.33
N LEU A 256 -7.83 -13.46 -8.57
CA LEU A 256 -6.38 -13.28 -8.51
C LEU A 256 -5.82 -13.56 -7.11
N ILE A 257 -6.54 -13.14 -6.07
CA ILE A 257 -6.26 -13.48 -4.68
C ILE A 257 -7.42 -14.33 -4.20
N ASN A 258 -7.15 -15.56 -3.79
CA ASN A 258 -8.15 -16.56 -3.39
C ASN A 258 -8.08 -16.91 -1.89
N GLU A 259 -7.26 -16.20 -1.11
CA GLU A 259 -7.10 -16.38 0.33
C GLU A 259 -8.21 -15.65 1.13
N ASP A 260 -8.01 -15.44 2.43
CA ASP A 260 -9.00 -14.89 3.38
C ASP A 260 -9.68 -13.58 2.94
N TYR A 261 -8.99 -12.76 2.15
CA TYR A 261 -9.48 -11.47 1.65
C TYR A 261 -9.43 -11.45 0.12
N PRO A 262 -10.35 -12.17 -0.56
CA PRO A 262 -10.21 -12.47 -1.97
C PRO A 262 -10.50 -11.27 -2.88
N PHE A 263 -9.71 -11.17 -3.95
CA PHE A 263 -9.87 -10.15 -4.99
C PHE A 263 -9.92 -10.77 -6.38
N ALA A 264 -10.72 -10.18 -7.23
CA ALA A 264 -10.82 -10.56 -8.63
C ALA A 264 -10.60 -9.38 -9.57
N LEU A 265 -10.03 -9.66 -10.73
CA LEU A 265 -9.94 -8.70 -11.83
C LEU A 265 -11.24 -8.76 -12.65
N ILE A 266 -12.08 -7.75 -12.49
CA ILE A 266 -13.42 -7.66 -13.10
C ILE A 266 -13.39 -6.76 -14.34
N LYS A 267 -13.99 -7.21 -15.43
CA LYS A 267 -14.20 -6.45 -16.67
C LYS A 267 -15.44 -5.56 -16.54
N PHE A 268 -15.34 -4.31 -16.94
CA PHE A 268 -16.51 -3.45 -17.06
C PHE A 268 -17.28 -3.82 -18.32
N LEU A 269 -18.55 -4.15 -18.17
CA LEU A 269 -19.45 -4.41 -19.28
C LEU A 269 -20.00 -3.10 -19.90
N ASP A 270 -19.99 -2.02 -19.14
CA ASP A 270 -20.40 -0.69 -19.56
C ASP A 270 -19.23 0.29 -19.45
N LYS A 271 -18.99 1.08 -20.52
CA LYS A 271 -17.95 2.11 -20.55
C LYS A 271 -18.25 3.32 -19.65
N ASN A 272 -19.48 3.45 -19.17
CA ASN A 272 -19.95 4.54 -18.32
C ASN A 272 -20.03 4.14 -16.84
N PHE A 273 -19.47 3.00 -16.46
CA PHE A 273 -19.35 2.61 -15.06
C PHE A 273 -18.23 3.43 -14.41
N ASN A 274 -18.64 4.50 -13.70
CA ASN A 274 -17.78 5.33 -12.85
C ASN A 274 -17.87 4.89 -11.39
#